data_f5f58ec39fb49f3632caecd1fe0d16d8
#
_entry.id   f5f58ec39fb49f3632caecd1fe0d16d8
#
_cell.length_a   1.000
_cell.length_b   1.000
_cell.length_c   1.000
_cell.angle_alpha   90.00
_cell.angle_beta   90.00
_cell.angle_gamma   90.00
#
_symmetry.space_group_name_H-M   'P 1'
#
loop_
_entity.id
_entity.type
_entity.pdbx_description
1 polymer ?
#
loop_
_entity_poly.entity_id
_entity_poly.type
_entity_poly.pdbx_seq_one_letter_code
_entity_poly.pdbx_strand_id
1 'polypeptide(L)'
;QLQQTTASLLQQLQSSPIGEEQIDALRAALRFHEYRYYIQSDPLISDFEYDQLYKALEKLEADNPSLIIPESPTQRVAKGLGNDFKKVQHLVPMLSLENSYNADDLVDWDRKAKEASDLTEIEYCVEPKFDGASISLIYEDNKLVRGTTRGDGTEGEEITTNVRQIRSIPLSADFSNYGIKQIEIRGEILMSKKNFKAYNDQLAEENLPPLANPRNAASGSLRIKDAKEVARRNLEAFLYHVGYVAMVDRKQSTYDVLHTHSGALKMMWELGFRSPEKEKKICKGIQEVIDYCNEFEQKRDTLPYEIDGMVIKVNDLQLQDQMGMTSHHPRWAIAYKFKARQGTSKLRAVEYQVGRTGAVTPVAKIDPVAIGGVTVTSISLHNQDFIAEKDLMLGDSVLVERAGDVIPYIVKSMAELRDGSETKIIFPTHCPVCNSLLVKPEEEAVWRCVNYNCEAQLVERIIHFTSKDAMDIRGMGDAN
;
A
#
# COMPACT_ATOMS: atom_id res chain seq x y z
N GLN A 1 -14.38 -24.39 22.26
CA GLN A 1 -15.41 -23.63 23.02
C GLN A 1 -16.24 -22.74 22.07
N LEU A 2 -15.67 -21.77 21.35
CA LEU A 2 -16.43 -20.88 20.45
C LEU A 2 -17.16 -21.60 19.32
N GLN A 3 -16.61 -22.69 18.77
CA GLN A 3 -17.30 -23.52 17.79
C GLN A 3 -18.53 -24.22 18.39
N GLN A 4 -18.44 -24.69 19.64
CA GLN A 4 -19.59 -25.26 20.34
C GLN A 4 -20.64 -24.21 20.63
N THR A 5 -20.24 -23.00 21.04
CA THR A 5 -21.13 -21.86 21.23
C THR A 5 -21.86 -21.54 19.92
N THR A 6 -21.16 -21.49 18.79
CA THR A 6 -21.76 -21.26 17.48
C THR A 6 -22.80 -22.30 17.12
N ALA A 7 -22.50 -23.58 17.31
CA ALA A 7 -23.45 -24.68 17.04
C ALA A 7 -24.71 -24.54 17.90
N SER A 8 -24.57 -24.20 19.20
CA SER A 8 -25.69 -23.97 20.12
C SER A 8 -26.56 -22.78 19.68
N LEU A 9 -25.94 -21.65 19.27
CA LEU A 9 -26.68 -20.49 18.80
C LEU A 9 -27.43 -20.75 17.49
N LEU A 10 -26.81 -21.45 16.54
CA LEU A 10 -27.46 -21.85 15.29
C LEU A 10 -28.63 -22.82 15.52
N GLN A 11 -28.48 -23.78 16.43
CA GLN A 11 -29.56 -24.70 16.81
C GLN A 11 -30.73 -23.94 17.47
N GLN A 12 -30.43 -22.97 18.35
CA GLN A 12 -31.45 -22.15 18.97
C GLN A 12 -32.23 -21.34 17.92
N LEU A 13 -31.57 -20.73 16.95
CA LEU A 13 -32.23 -19.94 15.88
C LEU A 13 -33.25 -20.73 15.07
N GLN A 14 -33.18 -22.09 15.06
CA GLN A 14 -34.17 -22.94 14.41
C GLN A 14 -35.50 -23.00 15.18
N SER A 15 -35.51 -22.74 16.49
CA SER A 15 -36.66 -22.90 17.34
C SER A 15 -37.10 -21.61 18.04
N SER A 16 -36.20 -20.73 18.35
CA SER A 16 -36.48 -19.47 19.08
C SER A 16 -35.41 -18.39 18.80
N PRO A 17 -35.75 -17.10 18.90
CA PRO A 17 -34.76 -16.03 18.78
C PRO A 17 -33.71 -16.09 19.92
N ILE A 18 -32.52 -15.54 19.65
CA ILE A 18 -31.46 -15.37 20.65
C ILE A 18 -31.84 -14.24 21.57
N GLY A 19 -31.68 -14.45 22.87
CA GLY A 19 -31.99 -13.46 23.90
C GLY A 19 -30.83 -12.46 24.15
N GLU A 20 -31.14 -11.38 24.88
CA GLU A 20 -30.16 -10.34 25.24
C GLU A 20 -29.00 -10.88 26.07
N GLU A 21 -29.23 -11.85 26.94
CA GLU A 21 -28.22 -12.51 27.77
C GLU A 21 -27.15 -13.26 26.97
N GLN A 22 -27.40 -13.52 25.66
CA GLN A 22 -26.51 -14.25 24.79
C GLN A 22 -25.78 -13.33 23.81
N ILE A 23 -26.00 -12.00 23.87
CA ILE A 23 -25.47 -11.04 22.89
C ILE A 23 -23.94 -11.08 22.80
N ASP A 24 -23.26 -11.21 23.94
CA ASP A 24 -21.79 -11.25 23.95
C ASP A 24 -21.25 -12.58 23.41
N ALA A 25 -21.96 -13.69 23.66
CA ALA A 25 -21.63 -14.97 23.04
C ALA A 25 -21.81 -14.94 21.52
N LEU A 26 -22.86 -14.27 21.04
CA LEU A 26 -23.13 -14.06 19.62
C LEU A 26 -22.06 -13.18 18.94
N ARG A 27 -21.68 -12.08 19.58
CA ARG A 27 -20.56 -11.24 19.11
C ARG A 27 -19.24 -11.99 19.06
N ALA A 28 -18.94 -12.78 20.09
CA ALA A 28 -17.73 -13.59 20.15
C ALA A 28 -17.71 -14.66 19.04
N ALA A 29 -18.84 -15.32 18.79
CA ALA A 29 -18.97 -16.29 17.70
C ALA A 29 -18.74 -15.65 16.33
N LEU A 30 -19.36 -14.49 16.04
CA LEU A 30 -19.19 -13.77 14.78
C LEU A 30 -17.73 -13.33 14.56
N ARG A 31 -17.07 -12.74 15.58
CA ARG A 31 -15.65 -12.38 15.50
C ARG A 31 -14.74 -13.58 15.26
N PHE A 32 -15.04 -14.72 15.89
CA PHE A 32 -14.30 -15.97 15.67
C PHE A 32 -14.42 -16.45 14.24
N HIS A 33 -15.61 -16.39 13.62
CA HIS A 33 -15.79 -16.80 12.24
C HIS A 33 -15.24 -15.78 11.25
N GLU A 34 -15.26 -14.46 11.54
CA GLU A 34 -14.51 -13.45 10.77
C GLU A 34 -13.01 -13.76 10.78
N TYR A 35 -12.43 -14.08 11.93
CA TYR A 35 -11.03 -14.46 12.05
C TYR A 35 -10.70 -15.72 11.23
N ARG A 36 -11.54 -16.76 11.33
CA ARG A 36 -11.35 -17.99 10.57
C ARG A 36 -11.43 -17.76 9.06
N TYR A 37 -12.37 -16.96 8.62
CA TYR A 37 -12.59 -16.66 7.20
C TYR A 37 -11.52 -15.73 6.63
N TYR A 38 -11.32 -14.53 7.24
CA TYR A 38 -10.48 -13.48 6.65
C TYR A 38 -8.99 -13.63 6.98
N ILE A 39 -8.64 -14.24 8.11
CA ILE A 39 -7.24 -14.35 8.55
C ILE A 39 -6.69 -15.75 8.31
N GLN A 40 -7.44 -16.78 8.72
CA GLN A 40 -6.99 -18.17 8.59
C GLN A 40 -7.27 -18.77 7.21
N SER A 41 -8.21 -18.20 6.42
CA SER A 41 -8.71 -18.77 5.18
C SER A 41 -9.23 -20.20 5.35
N ASP A 42 -9.85 -20.47 6.51
CA ASP A 42 -10.32 -21.78 6.92
C ASP A 42 -11.69 -21.65 7.63
N PRO A 43 -12.78 -21.35 6.87
CA PRO A 43 -14.12 -21.20 7.41
C PRO A 43 -14.65 -22.51 7.99
N LEU A 44 -15.31 -22.42 9.15
CA LEU A 44 -15.92 -23.57 9.85
C LEU A 44 -17.44 -23.62 9.73
N ILE A 45 -18.05 -22.57 9.19
CA ILE A 45 -19.49 -22.49 8.91
C ILE A 45 -19.68 -21.93 7.50
N SER A 46 -20.85 -22.17 6.93
CA SER A 46 -21.23 -21.61 5.63
C SER A 46 -21.56 -20.10 5.73
N ASP A 47 -21.52 -19.39 4.60
CA ASP A 47 -21.94 -17.99 4.53
C ASP A 47 -23.38 -17.79 5.01
N PHE A 48 -24.26 -18.75 4.71
CA PHE A 48 -25.65 -18.71 5.16
C PHE A 48 -25.76 -18.78 6.70
N GLU A 49 -25.01 -19.66 7.36
CA GLU A 49 -25.00 -19.77 8.82
C GLU A 49 -24.42 -18.51 9.47
N TYR A 50 -23.37 -17.94 8.88
CA TYR A 50 -22.82 -16.66 9.33
C TYR A 50 -23.87 -15.54 9.22
N ASP A 51 -24.56 -15.45 8.09
CA ASP A 51 -25.61 -14.44 7.86
C ASP A 51 -26.78 -14.57 8.84
N GLN A 52 -27.15 -15.80 9.25
CA GLN A 52 -28.17 -16.01 10.25
C GLN A 52 -27.77 -15.44 11.61
N LEU A 53 -26.53 -15.71 12.05
CA LEU A 53 -26.00 -15.16 13.31
C LEU A 53 -25.88 -13.63 13.25
N TYR A 54 -25.41 -13.10 12.12
CA TYR A 54 -25.25 -11.65 11.93
C TYR A 54 -26.60 -10.92 11.98
N LYS A 55 -27.63 -11.42 11.30
CA LYS A 55 -29.00 -10.87 11.33
C LYS A 55 -29.63 -10.97 12.72
N ALA A 56 -29.32 -12.03 13.46
CA ALA A 56 -29.80 -12.16 14.86
C ALA A 56 -29.18 -11.05 15.73
N LEU A 57 -27.89 -10.78 15.59
CA LEU A 57 -27.22 -9.69 16.31
C LEU A 57 -27.77 -8.31 15.89
N GLU A 58 -27.90 -8.08 14.59
CA GLU A 58 -28.45 -6.83 14.06
C GLU A 58 -29.86 -6.55 14.61
N LYS A 59 -30.70 -7.58 14.66
CA LYS A 59 -32.05 -7.47 15.22
C LYS A 59 -32.03 -7.16 16.73
N LEU A 60 -31.22 -7.88 17.52
CA LEU A 60 -31.09 -7.63 18.96
C LEU A 60 -30.65 -6.19 19.26
N GLU A 61 -29.68 -5.69 18.49
CA GLU A 61 -29.17 -4.32 18.65
C GLU A 61 -30.18 -3.26 18.14
N ALA A 62 -30.97 -3.57 17.12
CA ALA A 62 -32.04 -2.69 16.65
C ALA A 62 -33.19 -2.60 17.64
N ASP A 63 -33.59 -3.73 18.23
CA ASP A 63 -34.66 -3.80 19.25
C ASP A 63 -34.19 -3.15 20.56
N ASN A 64 -32.90 -3.17 20.88
CA ASN A 64 -32.30 -2.64 22.12
C ASN A 64 -31.05 -1.77 21.83
N PRO A 65 -31.22 -0.51 21.42
CA PRO A 65 -30.10 0.38 21.05
C PRO A 65 -29.07 0.62 22.18
N SER A 66 -29.45 0.43 23.44
CA SER A 66 -28.55 0.53 24.60
C SER A 66 -27.50 -0.60 24.66
N LEU A 67 -27.73 -1.70 23.96
CA LEU A 67 -26.79 -2.82 23.86
C LEU A 67 -25.75 -2.63 22.78
N ILE A 68 -25.88 -1.61 21.91
CA ILE A 68 -24.92 -1.34 20.85
C ILE A 68 -23.58 -0.92 21.45
N ILE A 69 -22.53 -1.65 21.10
CA ILE A 69 -21.16 -1.28 21.44
C ILE A 69 -20.37 -0.95 20.17
N PRO A 70 -19.41 -0.01 20.21
CA PRO A 70 -18.65 0.38 19.02
C PRO A 70 -17.88 -0.76 18.33
N GLU A 71 -17.55 -1.80 19.08
CA GLU A 71 -16.80 -2.97 18.64
C GLU A 71 -17.69 -4.09 18.09
N SER A 72 -19.01 -3.92 18.09
CA SER A 72 -19.91 -4.93 17.52
C SER A 72 -19.63 -5.14 16.03
N PRO A 73 -19.66 -6.38 15.51
CA PRO A 73 -19.58 -6.65 14.07
C PRO A 73 -20.58 -5.86 13.24
N THR A 74 -21.77 -5.53 13.79
CA THR A 74 -22.81 -4.73 13.13
C THR A 74 -22.44 -3.25 12.98
N GLN A 75 -21.50 -2.75 13.79
CA GLN A 75 -21.06 -1.35 13.76
C GLN A 75 -19.96 -1.06 12.73
N ARG A 76 -19.60 -2.05 11.92
CA ARG A 76 -18.76 -1.83 10.73
C ARG A 76 -19.49 -1.00 9.67
N VAL A 77 -20.81 -1.04 9.61
CA VAL A 77 -21.60 -0.33 8.59
C VAL A 77 -21.70 1.16 8.94
N ALA A 78 -21.08 2.00 8.13
CA ALA A 78 -21.18 3.46 8.26
C ALA A 78 -22.59 3.96 7.91
N LYS A 79 -23.11 4.87 8.74
CA LYS A 79 -24.36 5.58 8.48
C LYS A 79 -24.06 6.92 7.78
N GLY A 80 -24.29 6.98 6.46
CA GLY A 80 -24.21 8.21 5.68
C GLY A 80 -22.84 8.48 5.02
N LEU A 81 -22.77 9.59 4.26
CA LEU A 81 -21.54 10.08 3.64
C LEU A 81 -20.63 10.70 4.71
N GLY A 82 -19.34 10.36 4.68
CA GLY A 82 -18.35 10.98 5.55
C GLY A 82 -18.09 12.46 5.20
N ASN A 83 -17.68 13.22 6.21
CA ASN A 83 -17.12 14.55 6.02
C ASN A 83 -15.72 14.47 5.40
N ASP A 84 -15.12 15.60 5.08
CA ASP A 84 -13.71 15.67 4.66
C ASP A 84 -12.80 15.03 5.74
N PHE A 85 -11.77 14.31 5.29
CA PHE A 85 -10.83 13.64 6.18
C PHE A 85 -9.96 14.68 6.89
N LYS A 86 -10.00 14.66 8.23
CA LYS A 86 -9.18 15.56 9.05
C LYS A 86 -7.72 15.09 9.03
N LYS A 87 -6.79 16.01 8.99
CA LYS A 87 -5.39 15.71 9.23
C LYS A 87 -5.13 15.54 10.73
N VAL A 88 -4.39 14.51 11.07
CA VAL A 88 -4.00 14.17 12.45
C VAL A 88 -2.55 13.76 12.50
N GLN A 89 -1.90 14.08 13.62
CA GLN A 89 -0.49 13.71 13.85
C GLN A 89 -0.36 12.24 14.22
N HIS A 90 0.70 11.59 13.74
CA HIS A 90 1.10 10.26 14.20
C HIS A 90 1.68 10.32 15.62
N LEU A 91 1.56 9.23 16.39
CA LEU A 91 2.20 9.14 17.71
C LEU A 91 3.74 9.11 17.58
N VAL A 92 4.21 8.46 16.53
CA VAL A 92 5.63 8.41 16.15
C VAL A 92 5.71 8.58 14.62
N PRO A 93 6.71 9.30 14.08
CA PRO A 93 6.85 9.47 12.64
C PRO A 93 6.91 8.15 11.85
N MET A 94 6.25 8.10 10.70
CA MET A 94 6.27 6.97 9.77
C MET A 94 7.37 7.18 8.73
N LEU A 95 8.56 6.66 9.00
CA LEU A 95 9.73 6.84 8.14
C LEU A 95 9.65 5.96 6.88
N SER A 96 10.32 6.41 5.83
CA SER A 96 10.62 5.58 4.66
C SER A 96 11.78 4.64 4.96
N LEU A 97 11.94 3.59 4.15
CA LEU A 97 13.09 2.69 4.22
C LEU A 97 14.13 3.07 3.16
N GLU A 98 15.39 2.87 3.47
CA GLU A 98 16.45 2.86 2.47
C GLU A 98 16.22 1.69 1.50
N ASN A 99 16.50 1.89 0.20
CA ASN A 99 16.34 0.85 -0.81
C ASN A 99 17.68 0.23 -1.15
N SER A 100 17.68 -1.08 -1.37
CA SER A 100 18.76 -1.85 -1.99
C SER A 100 18.22 -2.60 -3.21
N TYR A 101 19.09 -2.89 -4.18
CA TYR A 101 18.70 -3.46 -5.46
C TYR A 101 19.50 -4.72 -5.84
N ASN A 102 20.51 -5.06 -5.05
CA ASN A 102 21.39 -6.19 -5.28
C ASN A 102 21.98 -6.71 -3.97
N ALA A 103 22.68 -7.85 -4.05
CA ALA A 103 23.30 -8.48 -2.88
C ALA A 103 24.41 -7.63 -2.25
N ASP A 104 25.18 -6.88 -3.07
CA ASP A 104 26.29 -6.07 -2.56
C ASP A 104 25.79 -4.91 -1.70
N ASP A 105 24.65 -4.29 -2.07
CA ASP A 105 24.00 -3.26 -1.26
C ASP A 105 23.59 -3.82 0.12
N LEU A 106 23.09 -5.06 0.17
CA LEU A 106 22.71 -5.72 1.42
C LEU A 106 23.93 -6.05 2.29
N VAL A 107 25.04 -6.48 1.66
CA VAL A 107 26.31 -6.74 2.38
C VAL A 107 26.88 -5.45 2.97
N ASP A 108 26.83 -4.34 2.23
CA ASP A 108 27.29 -3.04 2.73
C ASP A 108 26.42 -2.53 3.87
N TRP A 109 25.09 -2.71 3.76
CA TRP A 109 24.17 -2.37 4.85
C TRP A 109 24.41 -3.22 6.11
N ASP A 110 24.61 -4.53 5.98
CA ASP A 110 24.94 -5.44 7.10
C ASP A 110 26.25 -5.01 7.79
N ARG A 111 27.27 -4.65 7.01
CA ARG A 111 28.52 -4.11 7.55
C ARG A 111 28.27 -2.87 8.40
N LYS A 112 27.50 -1.89 7.89
CA LYS A 112 27.13 -0.67 8.61
C LYS A 112 26.28 -0.97 9.84
N ALA A 113 25.37 -1.95 9.77
CA ALA A 113 24.55 -2.39 10.90
C ALA A 113 25.42 -3.00 12.02
N LYS A 114 26.40 -3.84 11.67
CA LYS A 114 27.36 -4.42 12.61
C LYS A 114 28.25 -3.36 13.25
N GLU A 115 28.73 -2.40 12.48
CA GLU A 115 29.50 -1.26 13.00
C GLU A 115 28.67 -0.41 13.98
N ALA A 116 27.39 -0.15 13.68
CA ALA A 116 26.49 0.65 14.52
C ALA A 116 26.09 -0.07 15.82
N SER A 117 26.12 -1.40 15.84
CA SER A 117 25.72 -2.24 16.97
C SER A 117 26.89 -2.79 17.79
N ASP A 118 28.10 -2.66 17.31
CA ASP A 118 29.31 -3.28 17.86
C ASP A 118 29.19 -4.83 17.97
N LEU A 119 28.46 -5.43 17.03
CA LEU A 119 28.24 -6.88 16.95
C LEU A 119 28.88 -7.46 15.68
N THR A 120 29.34 -8.71 15.78
CA THR A 120 29.89 -9.47 14.64
C THR A 120 28.83 -10.24 13.87
N GLU A 121 27.73 -10.59 14.54
CA GLU A 121 26.59 -11.29 13.97
C GLU A 121 25.28 -10.62 14.39
N ILE A 122 24.36 -10.47 13.46
CA ILE A 122 23.03 -9.90 13.70
C ILE A 122 21.98 -10.89 13.17
N GLU A 123 20.94 -11.09 13.95
CA GLU A 123 19.75 -11.83 13.53
C GLU A 123 18.75 -10.87 12.87
N TYR A 124 18.27 -11.25 11.69
CA TYR A 124 17.35 -10.47 10.89
C TYR A 124 15.98 -11.16 10.77
N CYS A 125 14.92 -10.37 10.85
CA CYS A 125 13.59 -10.79 10.43
C CYS A 125 13.34 -10.25 9.02
N VAL A 126 13.10 -11.15 8.06
CA VAL A 126 12.85 -10.84 6.66
C VAL A 126 11.39 -11.10 6.34
N GLU A 127 10.71 -10.13 5.77
CA GLU A 127 9.28 -10.20 5.48
C GLU A 127 8.95 -9.59 4.11
N PRO A 128 7.82 -9.95 3.45
CA PRO A 128 7.43 -9.36 2.18
C PRO A 128 7.21 -7.86 2.29
N LYS A 129 7.67 -7.12 1.27
CA LYS A 129 7.34 -5.72 1.10
C LYS A 129 6.04 -5.61 0.31
N PHE A 130 4.95 -5.49 1.04
CA PHE A 130 3.62 -5.38 0.46
C PHE A 130 3.48 -4.10 -0.36
N ASP A 131 2.84 -4.19 -1.51
CA ASP A 131 2.60 -3.05 -2.40
C ASP A 131 1.15 -2.58 -2.34
N GLY A 132 0.89 -1.61 -1.48
CA GLY A 132 -0.45 -1.11 -1.20
C GLY A 132 -0.47 0.33 -0.72
N ALA A 133 -1.28 0.59 0.31
CA ALA A 133 -1.41 1.88 0.97
C ALA A 133 -1.09 1.75 2.46
N SER A 134 -0.05 2.44 2.90
CA SER A 134 0.39 2.38 4.30
C SER A 134 -0.61 3.06 5.24
N ILE A 135 -0.84 2.42 6.39
CA ILE A 135 -1.72 2.92 7.45
C ILE A 135 -1.06 2.82 8.83
N SER A 136 -1.58 3.63 9.75
CA SER A 136 -1.39 3.53 11.18
C SER A 136 -2.74 3.29 11.87
N LEU A 137 -2.79 2.31 12.77
CA LEU A 137 -3.94 1.95 13.58
C LEU A 137 -3.60 2.16 15.06
N ILE A 138 -4.45 2.88 15.77
CA ILE A 138 -4.30 3.05 17.21
C ILE A 138 -5.42 2.30 17.92
N TYR A 139 -4.99 1.43 18.84
CA TYR A 139 -5.86 0.77 19.80
C TYR A 139 -5.61 1.33 21.20
N GLU A 140 -6.68 1.58 21.92
CA GLU A 140 -6.65 2.02 23.30
C GLU A 140 -7.70 1.23 24.09
N ASP A 141 -7.31 0.73 25.26
CA ASP A 141 -8.15 -0.13 26.10
C ASP A 141 -8.82 -1.25 25.28
N ASN A 142 -8.01 -1.95 24.47
CA ASN A 142 -8.39 -3.06 23.57
C ASN A 142 -9.22 -2.68 22.34
N LYS A 143 -9.55 -1.40 22.10
CA LYS A 143 -10.49 -0.96 21.06
C LYS A 143 -9.78 -0.16 19.98
N LEU A 144 -10.18 -0.34 18.72
CA LEU A 144 -9.74 0.51 17.61
C LEU A 144 -10.33 1.92 17.78
N VAL A 145 -9.47 2.87 18.10
CA VAL A 145 -9.86 4.28 18.30
C VAL A 145 -9.54 5.14 17.07
N ARG A 146 -8.49 4.83 16.30
CA ARG A 146 -8.11 5.65 15.15
C ARG A 146 -7.39 4.83 14.06
N GLY A 147 -7.75 5.11 12.81
CA GLY A 147 -7.02 4.70 11.62
C GLY A 147 -6.60 5.92 10.80
N THR A 148 -5.35 5.95 10.33
CA THR A 148 -4.76 7.12 9.68
C THR A 148 -3.94 6.68 8.47
N THR A 149 -4.00 7.43 7.36
CA THR A 149 -3.07 7.24 6.23
C THR A 149 -1.66 7.68 6.63
N ARG A 150 -0.62 7.22 5.93
CA ARG A 150 0.75 7.66 6.19
C ARG A 150 0.92 9.18 6.04
N GLY A 151 0.25 9.79 5.05
CA GLY A 151 0.44 11.20 4.73
C GLY A 151 1.89 11.49 4.34
N ASP A 152 2.47 12.54 4.93
CA ASP A 152 3.89 12.93 4.78
C ASP A 152 4.83 12.19 5.75
N GLY A 153 4.27 11.32 6.60
CA GLY A 153 5.00 10.57 7.63
C GLY A 153 4.93 11.23 9.02
N THR A 154 4.61 12.50 9.13
CA THR A 154 4.40 13.22 10.40
C THR A 154 2.91 13.35 10.71
N GLU A 155 2.11 13.68 9.70
CA GLU A 155 0.66 13.75 9.75
C GLU A 155 0.02 12.98 8.60
N GLY A 156 -1.19 12.46 8.84
CA GLY A 156 -1.98 11.78 7.83
C GLY A 156 -3.47 12.11 7.94
N GLU A 157 -4.26 11.62 7.01
CA GLU A 157 -5.71 11.78 7.03
C GLU A 157 -6.35 10.72 7.93
N GLU A 158 -7.23 11.14 8.83
CA GLU A 158 -8.02 10.24 9.66
C GLU A 158 -9.08 9.53 8.83
N ILE A 159 -8.95 8.21 8.71
CA ILE A 159 -9.80 7.33 7.89
C ILE A 159 -10.47 6.25 8.73
N THR A 160 -10.69 6.48 10.00
CA THR A 160 -11.20 5.47 10.95
C THR A 160 -12.47 4.80 10.47
N THR A 161 -13.42 5.56 9.90
CA THR A 161 -14.68 5.04 9.37
C THR A 161 -14.44 4.05 8.23
N ASN A 162 -13.51 4.34 7.33
CA ASN A 162 -13.15 3.48 6.21
C ASN A 162 -12.38 2.23 6.66
N VAL A 163 -11.45 2.40 7.61
CA VAL A 163 -10.71 1.29 8.22
C VAL A 163 -11.64 0.28 8.87
N ARG A 164 -12.71 0.72 9.51
CA ARG A 164 -13.72 -0.17 10.12
C ARG A 164 -14.43 -1.08 9.11
N GLN A 165 -14.44 -0.72 7.82
CA GLN A 165 -15.00 -1.55 6.74
C GLN A 165 -14.08 -2.71 6.34
N ILE A 166 -12.80 -2.66 6.70
CA ILE A 166 -11.80 -3.67 6.34
C ILE A 166 -11.89 -4.83 7.33
N ARG A 167 -12.47 -5.93 6.90
CA ARG A 167 -12.81 -7.06 7.79
C ARG A 167 -11.61 -7.79 8.38
N SER A 168 -10.44 -7.69 7.75
CA SER A 168 -9.18 -8.21 8.31
C SER A 168 -8.59 -7.36 9.43
N ILE A 169 -9.21 -6.22 9.78
CA ILE A 169 -8.83 -5.38 10.92
C ILE A 169 -9.84 -5.62 12.05
N PRO A 170 -9.42 -6.23 13.17
CA PRO A 170 -10.26 -6.38 14.36
C PRO A 170 -10.69 -5.01 14.92
N LEU A 171 -11.96 -4.84 15.28
CA LEU A 171 -12.43 -3.63 15.95
C LEU A 171 -12.00 -3.59 17.42
N SER A 172 -11.68 -4.75 17.98
CA SER A 172 -11.10 -4.91 19.32
C SER A 172 -10.15 -6.10 19.34
N ALA A 173 -9.11 -6.03 20.18
CA ALA A 173 -8.16 -7.11 20.41
C ALA A 173 -7.65 -7.04 21.84
N ASP A 174 -7.39 -8.20 22.48
CA ASP A 174 -7.11 -8.30 23.92
C ASP A 174 -5.65 -7.94 24.26
N PHE A 175 -5.23 -6.73 23.92
CA PHE A 175 -3.91 -6.19 24.24
C PHE A 175 -3.62 -6.15 25.73
N SER A 176 -4.66 -6.03 26.56
CA SER A 176 -4.57 -6.08 28.01
C SER A 176 -3.95 -7.39 28.53
N ASN A 177 -4.08 -8.52 27.81
CA ASN A 177 -3.40 -9.77 28.15
C ASN A 177 -1.87 -9.67 28.07
N TYR A 178 -1.37 -8.68 27.34
CA TYR A 178 0.05 -8.34 27.21
C TYR A 178 0.42 -7.11 28.06
N GLY A 179 -0.49 -6.63 28.95
CA GLY A 179 -0.27 -5.45 29.76
C GLY A 179 -0.23 -4.14 28.98
N ILE A 180 -0.71 -4.14 27.74
CA ILE A 180 -0.69 -2.99 26.84
C ILE A 180 -1.99 -2.20 27.00
N LYS A 181 -1.88 -0.91 27.29
CA LYS A 181 -3.00 0.04 27.39
C LYS A 181 -3.28 0.71 26.04
N GLN A 182 -2.24 1.18 25.36
CA GLN A 182 -2.33 1.82 24.06
C GLN A 182 -1.23 1.28 23.14
N ILE A 183 -1.57 1.04 21.88
CA ILE A 183 -0.61 0.57 20.88
C ILE A 183 -0.90 1.24 19.54
N GLU A 184 0.17 1.62 18.81
CA GLU A 184 0.12 1.98 17.41
C GLU A 184 0.69 0.82 16.58
N ILE A 185 -0.13 0.29 15.67
CA ILE A 185 0.25 -0.78 14.75
C ILE A 185 0.23 -0.22 13.34
N ARG A 186 1.26 -0.52 12.57
CA ARG A 186 1.41 -0.08 11.18
C ARG A 186 1.33 -1.24 10.22
N GLY A 187 0.79 -0.98 9.04
CA GLY A 187 0.62 -1.98 8.02
C GLY A 187 0.35 -1.40 6.65
N GLU A 188 -0.01 -2.29 5.75
CA GLU A 188 -0.36 -1.99 4.38
C GLU A 188 -1.76 -2.49 4.08
N ILE A 189 -2.59 -1.62 3.50
CA ILE A 189 -3.88 -2.02 2.93
C ILE A 189 -3.67 -2.43 1.50
N LEU A 190 -4.21 -3.59 1.18
CA LEU A 190 -4.08 -4.23 -0.11
C LEU A 190 -5.45 -4.54 -0.70
N MET A 191 -5.48 -4.65 -2.01
CA MET A 191 -6.53 -5.38 -2.73
C MET A 191 -5.89 -6.63 -3.34
N SER A 192 -6.37 -7.82 -2.96
CA SER A 192 -5.84 -9.07 -3.54
C SER A 192 -6.13 -9.13 -5.04
N LYS A 193 -5.30 -9.87 -5.79
CA LYS A 193 -5.48 -10.07 -7.25
C LYS A 193 -6.88 -10.59 -7.58
N LYS A 194 -7.42 -11.49 -6.74
CA LYS A 194 -8.78 -12.03 -6.87
C LYS A 194 -9.84 -10.92 -6.70
N ASN A 195 -9.75 -10.14 -5.63
CA ASN A 195 -10.72 -9.09 -5.34
C ASN A 195 -10.64 -7.95 -6.35
N PHE A 196 -9.44 -7.61 -6.82
CA PHE A 196 -9.22 -6.62 -7.87
C PHE A 196 -9.90 -7.03 -9.18
N LYS A 197 -9.72 -8.30 -9.60
CA LYS A 197 -10.39 -8.81 -10.80
C LYS A 197 -11.90 -8.80 -10.63
N ALA A 198 -12.42 -9.36 -9.53
CA ALA A 198 -13.85 -9.43 -9.28
C ALA A 198 -14.53 -8.04 -9.26
N TYR A 199 -13.86 -7.05 -8.63
CA TYR A 199 -14.38 -5.68 -8.61
C TYR A 199 -14.34 -5.01 -10.00
N ASN A 200 -13.30 -5.22 -10.79
CA ASN A 200 -13.24 -4.72 -12.17
C ASN A 200 -14.29 -5.39 -13.08
N ASP A 201 -14.58 -6.68 -12.89
CA ASP A 201 -15.66 -7.37 -13.59
C ASP A 201 -17.02 -6.70 -13.26
N GLN A 202 -17.28 -6.33 -11.99
CA GLN A 202 -18.49 -5.57 -11.60
C GLN A 202 -18.55 -4.18 -12.24
N LEU A 203 -17.43 -3.44 -12.26
CA LEU A 203 -17.37 -2.13 -12.91
C LEU A 203 -17.69 -2.22 -14.40
N ALA A 204 -17.22 -3.28 -15.07
CA ALA A 204 -17.53 -3.51 -16.48
C ALA A 204 -19.02 -3.78 -16.70
N GLU A 205 -19.70 -4.52 -15.82
CA GLU A 205 -21.16 -4.74 -15.86
C GLU A 205 -21.94 -3.43 -15.64
N GLU A 206 -21.39 -2.54 -14.79
CA GLU A 206 -21.97 -1.22 -14.52
C GLU A 206 -21.57 -0.16 -15.58
N ASN A 207 -20.82 -0.52 -16.64
CA ASN A 207 -20.23 0.37 -17.66
C ASN A 207 -19.36 1.48 -17.08
N LEU A 208 -18.66 1.20 -15.97
CA LEU A 208 -17.73 2.10 -15.32
C LEU A 208 -16.27 1.75 -15.71
N PRO A 209 -15.37 2.75 -15.71
CA PRO A 209 -13.97 2.50 -16.02
C PRO A 209 -13.31 1.59 -14.97
N PRO A 210 -12.47 0.62 -15.41
CA PRO A 210 -11.80 -0.28 -14.49
C PRO A 210 -10.74 0.45 -13.65
N LEU A 211 -10.45 -0.08 -12.48
CA LEU A 211 -9.31 0.35 -11.66
C LEU A 211 -8.01 -0.05 -12.34
N ALA A 212 -6.97 0.80 -12.25
CA ALA A 212 -5.72 0.64 -13.00
C ALA A 212 -4.83 -0.50 -12.48
N ASN A 213 -4.69 -0.63 -11.16
CA ASN A 213 -3.90 -1.66 -10.50
C ASN A 213 -4.33 -1.84 -9.03
N PRO A 214 -3.96 -2.97 -8.38
CA PRO A 214 -4.34 -3.25 -6.99
C PRO A 214 -3.87 -2.20 -5.99
N ARG A 215 -2.65 -1.66 -6.13
CA ARG A 215 -2.08 -0.63 -5.25
C ARG A 215 -2.88 0.67 -5.30
N ASN A 216 -3.12 1.20 -6.51
CA ASN A 216 -3.90 2.44 -6.68
C ASN A 216 -5.35 2.22 -6.26
N ALA A 217 -5.91 1.03 -6.51
CA ALA A 217 -7.22 0.63 -6.04
C ALA A 217 -7.32 0.69 -4.51
N ALA A 218 -6.35 0.13 -3.79
CA ALA A 218 -6.31 0.18 -2.33
C ALA A 218 -6.17 1.63 -1.83
N SER A 219 -5.19 2.38 -2.34
CA SER A 219 -4.91 3.76 -1.94
C SER A 219 -6.10 4.70 -2.19
N GLY A 220 -6.71 4.64 -3.37
CA GLY A 220 -7.90 5.43 -3.71
C GLY A 220 -9.11 5.07 -2.85
N SER A 221 -9.25 3.79 -2.49
CA SER A 221 -10.37 3.30 -1.68
C SER A 221 -10.39 3.88 -0.27
N LEU A 222 -9.22 4.07 0.34
CA LEU A 222 -9.12 4.58 1.70
C LEU A 222 -9.65 6.02 1.85
N ARG A 223 -9.76 6.76 0.76
CA ARG A 223 -10.18 8.16 0.72
C ARG A 223 -11.58 8.36 0.13
N ILE A 224 -12.35 7.30 -0.04
CA ILE A 224 -13.74 7.37 -0.49
C ILE A 224 -14.63 7.86 0.66
N LYS A 225 -15.49 8.84 0.39
CA LYS A 225 -16.41 9.40 1.40
C LYS A 225 -17.53 8.43 1.76
N ASP A 226 -17.93 7.56 0.85
CA ASP A 226 -18.93 6.51 1.12
C ASP A 226 -18.24 5.24 1.61
N ALA A 227 -18.32 4.99 2.89
CA ALA A 227 -17.73 3.81 3.51
C ALA A 227 -18.38 2.48 3.04
N LYS A 228 -19.63 2.49 2.54
CA LYS A 228 -20.24 1.31 1.93
C LYS A 228 -19.51 0.90 0.66
N GLU A 229 -19.07 1.89 -0.11
CA GLU A 229 -18.27 1.63 -1.31
C GLU A 229 -16.89 1.05 -0.93
N VAL A 230 -16.29 1.49 0.17
CA VAL A 230 -15.05 0.87 0.70
C VAL A 230 -15.28 -0.60 1.05
N ALA A 231 -16.41 -0.94 1.69
CA ALA A 231 -16.76 -2.31 2.03
C ALA A 231 -16.90 -3.21 0.78
N ARG A 232 -17.49 -2.71 -0.32
CA ARG A 232 -17.65 -3.45 -1.60
C ARG A 232 -16.32 -3.86 -2.22
N ARG A 233 -15.24 -3.12 -1.95
CA ARG A 233 -13.92 -3.37 -2.52
C ARG A 233 -13.15 -4.51 -1.88
N ASN A 234 -13.64 -5.06 -0.77
CA ASN A 234 -13.03 -6.19 -0.06
C ASN A 234 -11.52 -6.02 0.15
N LEU A 235 -11.14 -4.88 0.75
CA LEU A 235 -9.73 -4.60 1.08
C LEU A 235 -9.25 -5.49 2.22
N GLU A 236 -7.95 -5.74 2.22
CA GLU A 236 -7.26 -6.54 3.23
C GLU A 236 -6.11 -5.73 3.84
N ALA A 237 -5.78 -5.99 5.11
CA ALA A 237 -4.68 -5.35 5.81
C ALA A 237 -3.61 -6.37 6.20
N PHE A 238 -2.34 -6.05 5.97
CA PHE A 238 -1.21 -6.74 6.58
C PHE A 238 -0.51 -5.80 7.56
N LEU A 239 -0.47 -6.20 8.83
CA LEU A 239 0.11 -5.41 9.91
C LEU A 239 1.52 -5.96 10.20
N TYR A 240 2.53 -5.12 10.01
CA TYR A 240 3.92 -5.56 10.00
C TYR A 240 4.84 -4.79 10.96
N HIS A 241 4.31 -3.87 11.76
CA HIS A 241 5.16 -3.10 12.67
C HIS A 241 4.36 -2.55 13.84
N VAL A 242 4.96 -2.60 15.03
CA VAL A 242 4.47 -1.91 16.22
C VAL A 242 5.26 -0.61 16.36
N GLY A 243 4.59 0.53 16.16
CA GLY A 243 5.22 1.86 16.16
C GLY A 243 5.32 2.47 17.56
N TYR A 244 4.35 2.18 18.43
CA TYR A 244 4.29 2.73 19.78
C TYR A 244 3.56 1.79 20.73
N VAL A 245 3.98 1.73 21.99
CA VAL A 245 3.33 0.98 23.07
C VAL A 245 3.35 1.77 24.36
N ALA A 246 2.17 1.89 25.00
CA ALA A 246 2.04 2.32 26.38
C ALA A 246 1.52 1.17 27.25
N MET A 247 2.24 0.83 28.30
CA MET A 247 1.91 -0.26 29.23
C MET A 247 1.02 0.21 30.37
N VAL A 248 0.20 -0.69 30.90
CA VAL A 248 -0.65 -0.43 32.08
C VAL A 248 0.23 -0.27 33.33
N ASP A 249 1.22 -1.15 33.52
CA ASP A 249 2.21 -1.08 34.59
C ASP A 249 3.60 -1.47 34.06
N ARG A 250 4.61 -0.64 34.34
CA ARG A 250 5.99 -0.87 33.93
C ARG A 250 6.67 -2.07 34.61
N LYS A 251 6.04 -2.66 35.63
CA LYS A 251 6.59 -3.74 36.44
C LYS A 251 6.20 -5.15 36.00
N GLN A 252 5.27 -5.30 35.07
CA GLN A 252 4.79 -6.62 34.67
C GLN A 252 5.58 -7.14 33.47
N SER A 253 6.18 -8.31 33.58
CA SER A 253 7.11 -8.93 32.65
C SER A 253 6.48 -9.54 31.39
N THR A 254 5.54 -8.88 30.78
CA THR A 254 5.01 -9.24 29.44
C THR A 254 5.96 -8.82 28.33
N TYR A 255 7.17 -8.42 28.68
CA TYR A 255 8.22 -7.98 27.78
C TYR A 255 8.74 -9.07 26.82
N ASP A 256 8.53 -10.36 27.11
CA ASP A 256 9.12 -11.44 26.31
C ASP A 256 8.68 -11.43 24.84
N VAL A 257 7.46 -10.99 24.55
CA VAL A 257 6.93 -10.97 23.18
C VAL A 257 7.38 -9.73 22.39
N LEU A 258 7.63 -8.60 23.09
CA LEU A 258 8.05 -7.33 22.48
C LEU A 258 9.56 -7.10 22.58
N HIS A 259 10.37 -8.14 22.81
CA HIS A 259 11.82 -8.05 22.71
C HIS A 259 12.30 -8.16 21.27
N THR A 260 11.55 -8.86 20.43
CA THR A 260 11.91 -9.08 19.04
C THR A 260 10.82 -8.61 18.10
N HIS A 261 11.22 -8.19 16.91
CA HIS A 261 10.29 -7.85 15.85
C HIS A 261 9.41 -9.06 15.46
N SER A 262 10.01 -10.23 15.36
CA SER A 262 9.27 -11.50 15.10
C SER A 262 8.26 -11.85 16.20
N GLY A 263 8.58 -11.54 17.46
CA GLY A 263 7.67 -11.68 18.58
C GLY A 263 6.46 -10.74 18.47
N ALA A 264 6.70 -9.48 18.08
CA ALA A 264 5.61 -8.52 17.83
C ALA A 264 4.68 -8.98 16.69
N LEU A 265 5.22 -9.55 15.60
CA LEU A 265 4.43 -10.13 14.50
C LEU A 265 3.58 -11.31 14.99
N LYS A 266 4.17 -12.19 15.81
CA LYS A 266 3.47 -13.32 16.41
C LYS A 266 2.34 -12.87 17.34
N MET A 267 2.60 -11.88 18.20
CA MET A 267 1.57 -11.28 19.06
C MET A 267 0.40 -10.75 18.23
N MET A 268 0.67 -9.99 17.18
CA MET A 268 -0.39 -9.49 16.30
C MET A 268 -1.19 -10.61 15.66
N TRP A 269 -0.53 -11.68 15.22
CA TRP A 269 -1.19 -12.87 14.67
C TRP A 269 -2.10 -13.55 15.69
N GLU A 270 -1.64 -13.76 16.92
CA GLU A 270 -2.40 -14.36 18.01
C GLU A 270 -3.59 -13.50 18.43
N LEU A 271 -3.48 -12.17 18.30
CA LEU A 271 -4.56 -11.21 18.57
C LEU A 271 -5.55 -11.06 17.40
N GLY A 272 -5.38 -11.82 16.32
CA GLY A 272 -6.30 -11.84 15.19
C GLY A 272 -6.01 -10.85 14.08
N PHE A 273 -4.84 -10.24 14.06
CA PHE A 273 -4.38 -9.43 12.94
C PHE A 273 -3.71 -10.29 11.88
N ARG A 274 -3.89 -9.95 10.63
CA ARG A 274 -3.10 -10.56 9.56
C ARG A 274 -1.72 -9.89 9.55
N SER A 275 -0.75 -10.56 10.15
CA SER A 275 0.66 -10.20 10.10
C SER A 275 1.42 -11.16 9.17
N PRO A 276 2.63 -10.82 8.69
CA PRO A 276 3.43 -11.71 7.84
C PRO A 276 4.05 -12.88 8.64
N GLU A 277 3.30 -13.46 9.57
CA GLU A 277 3.75 -14.54 10.45
C GLU A 277 4.13 -15.81 9.67
N LYS A 278 3.40 -16.10 8.58
CA LYS A 278 3.64 -17.27 7.73
C LYS A 278 4.70 -17.01 6.66
N GLU A 279 4.88 -15.76 6.26
CA GLU A 279 5.76 -15.32 5.19
C GLU A 279 7.11 -14.80 5.69
N LYS A 280 7.25 -14.56 7.02
CA LYS A 280 8.52 -14.11 7.58
C LYS A 280 9.53 -15.23 7.69
N LYS A 281 10.79 -14.89 7.63
CA LYS A 281 11.91 -15.79 7.97
C LYS A 281 12.89 -15.08 8.89
N ILE A 282 13.32 -15.81 9.92
CA ILE A 282 14.42 -15.37 10.78
C ILE A 282 15.72 -15.89 10.16
N CYS A 283 16.65 -14.97 9.89
CA CYS A 283 17.91 -15.23 9.22
C CYS A 283 19.09 -14.90 10.14
N LYS A 284 20.04 -15.81 10.22
CA LYS A 284 21.30 -15.61 10.94
C LYS A 284 22.37 -15.11 9.96
N GLY A 285 22.56 -13.80 9.96
CA GLY A 285 23.50 -13.14 9.05
C GLY A 285 22.98 -12.90 7.65
N ILE A 286 23.75 -12.12 6.89
CA ILE A 286 23.29 -11.54 5.61
C ILE A 286 23.15 -12.56 4.47
N GLN A 287 23.90 -13.65 4.48
CA GLN A 287 23.82 -14.65 3.42
C GLN A 287 22.46 -15.33 3.39
N GLU A 288 21.93 -15.72 4.55
CA GLU A 288 20.57 -16.30 4.64
C GLU A 288 19.49 -15.30 4.20
N VAL A 289 19.69 -14.00 4.44
CA VAL A 289 18.82 -12.93 3.97
C VAL A 289 18.81 -12.88 2.45
N ILE A 290 19.98 -12.86 1.81
CA ILE A 290 20.13 -12.82 0.36
C ILE A 290 19.46 -14.05 -0.29
N ASP A 291 19.73 -15.22 0.25
CA ASP A 291 19.15 -16.49 -0.25
C ASP A 291 17.62 -16.46 -0.17
N TYR A 292 17.07 -15.96 0.93
CA TYR A 292 15.62 -15.86 1.10
C TYR A 292 14.99 -14.80 0.20
N CYS A 293 15.63 -13.67 -0.01
CA CYS A 293 15.18 -12.65 -0.95
C CYS A 293 15.10 -13.21 -2.38
N ASN A 294 16.12 -13.94 -2.81
CA ASN A 294 16.16 -14.59 -4.13
C ASN A 294 15.06 -15.67 -4.29
N GLU A 295 14.85 -16.49 -3.25
CA GLU A 295 13.77 -17.49 -3.24
C GLU A 295 12.39 -16.81 -3.39
N PHE A 296 12.17 -15.73 -2.64
CA PHE A 296 10.88 -15.04 -2.63
C PHE A 296 10.61 -14.29 -3.92
N GLU A 297 11.64 -13.74 -4.57
CA GLU A 297 11.53 -13.11 -5.89
C GLU A 297 10.98 -14.10 -6.94
N GLN A 298 11.41 -15.37 -6.92
CA GLN A 298 10.91 -16.40 -7.82
C GLN A 298 9.43 -16.77 -7.56
N LYS A 299 8.97 -16.63 -6.32
CA LYS A 299 7.59 -16.92 -5.90
C LYS A 299 6.64 -15.73 -6.07
N ARG A 300 7.15 -14.53 -6.38
CA ARG A 300 6.41 -13.27 -6.44
C ARG A 300 5.10 -13.38 -7.21
N ASP A 301 5.11 -14.02 -8.37
CA ASP A 301 3.93 -14.07 -9.25
C ASP A 301 2.84 -15.03 -8.77
N THR A 302 3.19 -15.99 -7.92
CA THR A 302 2.26 -16.97 -7.35
C THR A 302 1.48 -16.44 -6.15
N LEU A 303 1.89 -15.31 -5.59
CA LEU A 303 1.24 -14.73 -4.42
C LEU A 303 -0.13 -14.13 -4.78
N PRO A 304 -1.11 -14.21 -3.86
CA PRO A 304 -2.45 -13.64 -4.08
C PRO A 304 -2.49 -12.11 -4.01
N TYR A 305 -1.39 -11.47 -3.63
CA TYR A 305 -1.22 -10.02 -3.52
C TYR A 305 0.09 -9.58 -4.20
N GLU A 306 0.19 -8.28 -4.49
CA GLU A 306 1.41 -7.72 -5.07
C GLU A 306 2.42 -7.36 -3.97
N ILE A 307 3.70 -7.66 -4.27
CA ILE A 307 4.86 -7.26 -3.47
C ILE A 307 5.91 -6.64 -4.40
N ASP A 308 6.64 -5.65 -3.92
CA ASP A 308 7.69 -4.96 -4.70
C ASP A 308 9.11 -5.30 -4.21
N GLY A 309 9.23 -6.18 -3.22
CA GLY A 309 10.50 -6.58 -2.63
C GLY A 309 10.33 -7.31 -1.31
N MET A 310 11.39 -7.28 -0.51
CA MET A 310 11.42 -7.76 0.87
C MET A 310 11.83 -6.62 1.80
N VAL A 311 11.42 -6.68 3.06
CA VAL A 311 11.91 -5.81 4.12
C VAL A 311 12.75 -6.63 5.07
N ILE A 312 13.97 -6.18 5.30
CA ILE A 312 14.92 -6.77 6.24
C ILE A 312 14.98 -5.88 7.47
N LYS A 313 14.76 -6.43 8.64
CA LYS A 313 14.82 -5.71 9.92
C LYS A 313 15.71 -6.46 10.89
N VAL A 314 16.48 -5.73 11.67
CA VAL A 314 17.16 -6.29 12.84
C VAL A 314 16.08 -6.86 13.76
N ASN A 315 16.20 -8.12 14.20
CA ASN A 315 15.13 -8.79 14.93
C ASN A 315 15.01 -8.32 16.38
N ASP A 316 16.12 -7.96 17.03
CA ASP A 316 16.16 -7.44 18.40
C ASP A 316 15.70 -5.96 18.44
N LEU A 317 14.62 -5.65 19.18
CA LEU A 317 14.04 -4.31 19.25
C LEU A 317 14.89 -3.35 20.09
N GLN A 318 15.61 -3.85 21.11
CA GLN A 318 16.53 -3.01 21.88
C GLN A 318 17.71 -2.58 21.00
N LEU A 319 18.19 -3.48 20.15
CA LEU A 319 19.23 -3.17 19.19
C LEU A 319 18.76 -2.18 18.12
N GLN A 320 17.51 -2.27 17.66
CA GLN A 320 16.90 -1.26 16.79
C GLN A 320 16.96 0.14 17.42
N ASP A 321 16.58 0.26 18.69
CA ASP A 321 16.62 1.52 19.43
C ASP A 321 18.05 2.08 19.55
N GLN A 322 19.05 1.22 19.82
CA GLN A 322 20.46 1.60 19.91
C GLN A 322 21.01 2.09 18.56
N MET A 323 20.69 1.42 17.47
CA MET A 323 21.11 1.81 16.11
C MET A 323 20.47 3.11 15.67
N GLY A 324 19.27 3.38 16.16
CA GLY A 324 18.52 4.61 15.88
C GLY A 324 18.20 4.81 14.40
N MET A 325 18.09 6.07 14.00
CA MET A 325 17.67 6.47 12.67
C MET A 325 18.51 7.62 12.12
N THR A 326 18.50 7.78 10.81
CA THR A 326 18.95 9.01 10.12
C THR A 326 17.81 10.03 10.08
N SER A 327 17.99 11.17 9.44
CA SER A 327 16.91 12.13 9.18
C SER A 327 15.77 11.56 8.32
N HIS A 328 16.00 10.47 7.58
CA HIS A 328 15.06 9.93 6.59
C HIS A 328 14.72 8.45 6.79
N HIS A 329 15.65 7.65 7.31
CA HIS A 329 15.53 6.19 7.36
C HIS A 329 15.99 5.61 8.70
N PRO A 330 15.36 4.51 9.19
CA PRO A 330 15.91 3.73 10.27
C PRO A 330 17.21 3.02 9.80
N ARG A 331 18.21 2.92 10.69
CA ARG A 331 19.45 2.19 10.38
C ARG A 331 19.31 0.68 10.50
N TRP A 332 18.31 0.25 11.23
CA TRP A 332 18.02 -1.15 11.54
C TRP A 332 17.09 -1.84 10.54
N ALA A 333 16.67 -1.15 9.48
CA ALA A 333 15.81 -1.73 8.45
C ALA A 333 16.20 -1.24 7.07
N ILE A 334 16.07 -2.14 6.07
CA ILE A 334 16.29 -1.84 4.66
C ILE A 334 15.26 -2.57 3.80
N ALA A 335 14.88 -1.97 2.68
CA ALA A 335 14.03 -2.58 1.67
C ALA A 335 14.89 -3.13 0.52
N TYR A 336 14.82 -4.43 0.28
CA TYR A 336 15.37 -5.07 -0.91
C TYR A 336 14.32 -5.06 -2.01
N LYS A 337 14.57 -4.31 -3.06
CA LYS A 337 13.66 -4.18 -4.21
C LYS A 337 13.93 -5.29 -5.22
N PHE A 338 12.87 -6.01 -5.61
CA PHE A 338 12.98 -6.97 -6.70
C PHE A 338 13.30 -6.28 -8.02
N LYS A 339 13.90 -7.03 -8.94
CA LYS A 339 14.15 -6.54 -10.27
C LYS A 339 12.87 -6.05 -10.92
N ALA A 340 12.95 -4.86 -11.52
CA ALA A 340 11.83 -4.27 -12.24
C ALA A 340 11.38 -5.21 -13.35
N ARG A 341 10.05 -5.36 -13.50
CA ARG A 341 9.49 -6.13 -14.62
C ARG A 341 9.74 -5.37 -15.91
N GLN A 342 10.22 -6.09 -16.91
CA GLN A 342 10.52 -5.56 -18.23
C GLN A 342 9.58 -6.13 -19.28
N GLY A 343 9.34 -5.37 -20.33
CA GLY A 343 8.60 -5.78 -21.51
C GLY A 343 9.14 -5.11 -22.75
N THR A 344 8.97 -5.74 -23.90
CA THR A 344 9.37 -5.16 -25.19
C THR A 344 8.15 -4.58 -25.88
N SER A 345 8.30 -3.37 -26.45
CA SER A 345 7.25 -2.70 -27.22
C SER A 345 7.85 -1.96 -28.41
N LYS A 346 7.00 -1.46 -29.31
CA LYS A 346 7.42 -0.70 -30.49
C LYS A 346 7.13 0.79 -30.30
N LEU A 347 8.13 1.64 -30.52
CA LEU A 347 8.01 3.10 -30.49
C LEU A 347 7.31 3.60 -31.76
N ARG A 348 6.06 4.06 -31.63
CA ARG A 348 5.21 4.46 -32.75
C ARG A 348 5.28 5.93 -33.09
N ALA A 349 5.30 6.77 -32.06
CA ALA A 349 5.32 8.22 -32.22
C ALA A 349 5.97 8.90 -31.00
N VAL A 350 6.36 10.16 -31.16
CA VAL A 350 6.75 11.03 -30.07
C VAL A 350 5.88 12.28 -30.13
N GLU A 351 5.15 12.53 -29.04
CA GLU A 351 4.38 13.75 -28.82
C GLU A 351 5.18 14.70 -27.90
N TYR A 352 4.90 16.00 -28.02
CA TYR A 352 5.60 17.00 -27.22
C TYR A 352 4.61 17.77 -26.36
N GLN A 353 4.77 17.70 -25.05
CA GLN A 353 3.94 18.36 -24.06
C GLN A 353 4.65 19.61 -23.55
N VAL A 354 3.88 20.69 -23.30
CA VAL A 354 4.42 21.96 -22.80
C VAL A 354 3.92 22.16 -21.37
N GLY A 355 4.82 22.10 -20.41
CA GLY A 355 4.51 22.28 -18.99
C GLY A 355 4.40 23.76 -18.57
N ARG A 356 4.03 24.00 -17.32
CA ARG A 356 3.77 25.34 -16.75
C ARG A 356 4.92 26.34 -16.84
N THR A 357 6.16 25.86 -16.90
CA THR A 357 7.38 26.69 -17.05
C THR A 357 7.83 26.83 -18.50
N GLY A 358 7.03 26.39 -19.45
CA GLY A 358 7.38 26.33 -20.87
C GLY A 358 8.27 25.16 -21.26
N ALA A 359 8.67 24.30 -20.32
CA ALA A 359 9.48 23.13 -20.64
C ALA A 359 8.75 22.20 -21.63
N VAL A 360 9.43 21.79 -22.70
CA VAL A 360 8.90 20.89 -23.72
C VAL A 360 9.40 19.48 -23.46
N THR A 361 8.50 18.61 -23.05
CA THR A 361 8.79 17.23 -22.70
C THR A 361 8.34 16.29 -23.81
N PRO A 362 9.26 15.50 -24.41
CA PRO A 362 8.90 14.47 -25.37
C PRO A 362 8.28 13.27 -24.66
N VAL A 363 7.20 12.73 -25.21
CA VAL A 363 6.46 11.56 -24.68
C VAL A 363 6.37 10.52 -25.80
N ALA A 364 6.97 9.37 -25.58
CA ALA A 364 6.87 8.22 -26.46
C ALA A 364 5.46 7.64 -26.43
N LYS A 365 4.89 7.37 -27.61
CA LYS A 365 3.72 6.50 -27.78
C LYS A 365 4.22 5.15 -28.28
N ILE A 366 3.88 4.11 -27.52
CA ILE A 366 4.32 2.74 -27.80
C ILE A 366 3.14 1.82 -28.02
N ASP A 367 3.35 0.68 -28.65
CA ASP A 367 2.35 -0.37 -28.66
C ASP A 367 2.01 -0.77 -27.22
N PRO A 368 0.75 -1.08 -26.91
CA PRO A 368 0.36 -1.47 -25.55
C PRO A 368 1.18 -2.66 -25.06
N VAL A 369 1.85 -2.51 -23.93
CA VAL A 369 2.63 -3.57 -23.28
C VAL A 369 2.21 -3.73 -21.84
N ALA A 370 1.92 -4.96 -21.41
CA ALA A 370 1.57 -5.27 -20.04
C ALA A 370 2.83 -5.44 -19.17
N ILE A 371 3.03 -4.57 -18.19
CA ILE A 371 4.17 -4.62 -17.27
C ILE A 371 3.66 -4.39 -15.83
N GLY A 372 3.88 -5.37 -14.96
CA GLY A 372 3.52 -5.23 -13.55
C GLY A 372 2.01 -4.96 -13.34
N GLY A 373 1.14 -5.68 -14.07
CA GLY A 373 -0.31 -5.58 -13.92
C GLY A 373 -0.97 -4.33 -14.52
N VAL A 374 -0.21 -3.48 -15.21
CA VAL A 374 -0.76 -2.33 -15.97
C VAL A 374 -0.36 -2.39 -17.43
N THR A 375 -1.20 -1.80 -18.30
CA THR A 375 -0.88 -1.62 -19.72
C THR A 375 -0.23 -0.25 -19.91
N VAL A 376 1.03 -0.25 -20.37
CA VAL A 376 1.80 0.95 -20.69
C VAL A 376 1.65 1.26 -22.16
N THR A 377 1.26 2.50 -22.48
CA THR A 377 1.11 3.01 -23.87
C THR A 377 1.87 4.32 -24.09
N SER A 378 2.30 4.99 -23.02
CA SER A 378 3.00 6.26 -23.09
C SER A 378 4.12 6.33 -22.05
N ILE A 379 5.28 6.87 -22.44
CA ILE A 379 6.47 6.95 -21.59
C ILE A 379 7.15 8.31 -21.81
N SER A 380 7.48 9.01 -20.72
CA SER A 380 8.28 10.24 -20.81
C SER A 380 9.69 9.92 -21.33
N LEU A 381 10.14 10.70 -22.32
CA LEU A 381 11.52 10.66 -22.81
C LEU A 381 12.38 11.79 -22.21
N HIS A 382 11.90 12.44 -21.18
CA HIS A 382 12.55 13.50 -20.41
C HIS A 382 12.94 14.70 -21.26
N ASN A 383 13.91 14.59 -22.19
CA ASN A 383 14.43 15.66 -23.04
C ASN A 383 15.09 15.10 -24.31
N GLN A 384 15.59 15.99 -25.15
CA GLN A 384 16.28 15.63 -26.40
C GLN A 384 17.55 14.82 -26.16
N ASP A 385 18.29 15.14 -25.10
CA ASP A 385 19.58 14.50 -24.79
C ASP A 385 19.37 13.03 -24.39
N PHE A 386 18.29 12.72 -23.68
CA PHE A 386 17.89 11.34 -23.38
C PHE A 386 17.58 10.52 -24.64
N ILE A 387 16.87 11.13 -25.63
CA ILE A 387 16.58 10.47 -26.90
C ILE A 387 17.88 10.13 -27.62
N ALA A 388 18.86 11.05 -27.64
CA ALA A 388 20.17 10.85 -28.27
C ALA A 388 21.01 9.83 -27.49
N GLU A 389 21.06 9.88 -26.16
CA GLU A 389 21.79 8.94 -25.30
C GLU A 389 21.32 7.49 -25.50
N LYS A 390 20.01 7.30 -25.60
CA LYS A 390 19.40 5.97 -25.81
C LYS A 390 19.33 5.56 -27.27
N ASP A 391 19.82 6.39 -28.19
CA ASP A 391 19.77 6.19 -29.66
C ASP A 391 18.37 5.77 -30.11
N LEU A 392 17.32 6.50 -29.67
CA LEU A 392 15.94 6.17 -29.99
C LEU A 392 15.53 6.66 -31.37
N MET A 393 14.89 5.79 -32.14
CA MET A 393 14.31 6.08 -33.45
C MET A 393 12.82 5.69 -33.47
N LEU A 394 12.02 6.40 -34.27
CA LEU A 394 10.64 5.97 -34.53
C LEU A 394 10.68 4.63 -35.26
N GLY A 395 9.87 3.68 -34.81
CA GLY A 395 9.87 2.31 -35.31
C GLY A 395 10.77 1.35 -34.53
N ASP A 396 11.58 1.84 -33.56
CA ASP A 396 12.41 0.98 -32.71
C ASP A 396 11.59 0.01 -31.89
N SER A 397 12.11 -1.20 -31.73
CA SER A 397 11.77 -2.05 -30.58
C SER A 397 12.51 -1.51 -29.35
N VAL A 398 11.79 -1.25 -28.27
CA VAL A 398 12.33 -0.69 -27.03
C VAL A 398 12.08 -1.62 -25.85
N LEU A 399 13.08 -1.74 -24.99
CA LEU A 399 12.96 -2.42 -23.72
C LEU A 399 12.40 -1.43 -22.69
N VAL A 400 11.25 -1.75 -22.15
CA VAL A 400 10.52 -0.92 -21.18
C VAL A 400 10.51 -1.60 -19.82
N GLU A 401 10.70 -0.85 -18.75
CA GLU A 401 10.50 -1.29 -17.38
C GLU A 401 9.69 -0.28 -16.60
N ARG A 402 9.21 -0.69 -15.42
CA ARG A 402 8.57 0.22 -14.46
C ARG A 402 9.46 0.39 -13.24
N ALA A 403 10.13 1.55 -13.17
CA ALA A 403 10.96 1.90 -12.02
C ALA A 403 10.11 1.96 -10.73
N GLY A 404 10.50 1.16 -9.74
CA GLY A 404 9.76 1.03 -8.48
C GLY A 404 8.32 0.54 -8.65
N ASP A 405 8.06 -0.22 -9.71
CA ASP A 405 6.73 -0.70 -10.13
C ASP A 405 5.67 0.42 -10.35
N VAL A 406 6.10 1.67 -10.55
CA VAL A 406 5.21 2.85 -10.69
C VAL A 406 5.40 3.55 -12.03
N ILE A 407 6.61 4.06 -12.32
CA ILE A 407 6.88 4.94 -13.47
C ILE A 407 7.46 4.14 -14.63
N PRO A 408 6.79 4.13 -15.81
CA PRO A 408 7.36 3.47 -16.99
C PRO A 408 8.59 4.24 -17.53
N TYR A 409 9.60 3.50 -17.91
CA TYR A 409 10.90 4.02 -18.38
C TYR A 409 11.43 3.18 -19.53
N ILE A 410 12.02 3.81 -20.56
CA ILE A 410 12.72 3.11 -21.62
C ILE A 410 14.17 2.84 -21.19
N VAL A 411 14.50 1.58 -21.00
CA VAL A 411 15.84 1.13 -20.62
C VAL A 411 16.83 1.35 -21.77
N LYS A 412 16.46 0.86 -22.95
CA LYS A 412 17.29 0.97 -24.19
C LYS A 412 16.45 0.78 -25.45
N SER A 413 16.98 1.27 -26.60
CA SER A 413 16.57 0.79 -27.90
C SER A 413 17.18 -0.62 -28.13
N MET A 414 16.51 -1.44 -28.92
CA MET A 414 16.99 -2.74 -29.34
C MET A 414 17.51 -2.59 -30.81
N ALA A 415 18.63 -1.86 -30.93
CA ALA A 415 19.18 -1.52 -32.23
C ALA A 415 19.49 -2.74 -33.12
N GLU A 416 19.74 -3.88 -32.46
CA GLU A 416 19.92 -5.19 -33.13
C GLU A 416 18.68 -5.71 -33.86
N LEU A 417 17.50 -5.16 -33.59
CA LEU A 417 16.23 -5.52 -34.24
C LEU A 417 15.79 -4.52 -35.32
N ARG A 418 16.62 -3.53 -35.64
CA ARG A 418 16.34 -2.55 -36.70
C ARG A 418 16.43 -3.21 -38.08
N ASP A 419 15.46 -2.88 -38.93
CA ASP A 419 15.40 -3.39 -40.31
C ASP A 419 15.68 -2.29 -41.39
N GLY A 420 15.97 -1.06 -40.97
CA GLY A 420 16.22 0.10 -41.80
C GLY A 420 14.99 0.94 -42.12
N SER A 421 13.84 0.58 -41.60
CA SER A 421 12.60 1.38 -41.72
C SER A 421 12.50 2.48 -40.63
N GLU A 422 13.38 2.43 -39.64
CA GLU A 422 13.39 3.36 -38.52
C GLU A 422 13.80 4.76 -38.95
N THR A 423 13.16 5.76 -38.38
CA THR A 423 13.43 7.16 -38.71
C THR A 423 13.85 7.95 -37.46
N LYS A 424 14.75 8.93 -37.63
CA LYS A 424 15.21 9.78 -36.53
C LYS A 424 14.06 10.57 -35.93
N ILE A 425 14.04 10.66 -34.60
CA ILE A 425 13.17 11.57 -33.89
C ILE A 425 13.70 12.99 -34.02
N ILE A 426 12.93 13.85 -34.65
CA ILE A 426 13.28 15.25 -34.85
C ILE A 426 12.61 16.07 -33.73
N PHE A 427 13.43 16.74 -32.93
CA PHE A 427 12.91 17.62 -31.90
C PHE A 427 12.37 18.92 -32.54
N PRO A 428 11.20 19.43 -32.14
CA PRO A 428 10.61 20.60 -32.76
C PRO A 428 11.44 21.87 -32.45
N THR A 429 11.57 22.75 -33.44
CA THR A 429 12.17 24.07 -33.27
C THR A 429 11.15 25.11 -32.76
N HIS A 430 9.87 24.83 -32.90
CA HIS A 430 8.78 25.70 -32.51
C HIS A 430 7.84 25.00 -31.50
N CYS A 431 7.24 25.79 -30.63
CA CYS A 431 6.28 25.28 -29.66
C CYS A 431 5.10 24.57 -30.36
N PRO A 432 4.76 23.33 -29.98
CA PRO A 432 3.68 22.59 -30.61
C PRO A 432 2.28 23.21 -30.38
N VAL A 433 2.15 24.13 -29.42
CA VAL A 433 0.87 24.76 -29.07
C VAL A 433 0.74 26.17 -29.65
N CYS A 434 1.72 27.05 -29.40
CA CYS A 434 1.62 28.45 -29.79
C CYS A 434 2.54 28.86 -30.97
N ASN A 435 3.29 27.90 -31.53
CA ASN A 435 4.20 28.05 -32.66
C ASN A 435 5.33 29.10 -32.46
N SER A 436 5.59 29.55 -31.21
CA SER A 436 6.74 30.40 -30.90
C SER A 436 8.04 29.61 -30.97
N LEU A 437 9.13 30.26 -31.33
CA LEU A 437 10.46 29.65 -31.37
C LEU A 437 10.83 29.10 -29.98
N LEU A 438 11.31 27.87 -29.92
CA LEU A 438 11.83 27.26 -28.70
C LEU A 438 13.27 27.70 -28.44
N VAL A 439 13.60 27.86 -27.16
CA VAL A 439 14.95 28.23 -26.71
C VAL A 439 15.49 27.14 -25.80
N LYS A 440 16.74 26.72 -26.02
CA LYS A 440 17.48 25.85 -25.11
C LYS A 440 18.61 26.67 -24.49
N PRO A 441 18.53 27.03 -23.18
CA PRO A 441 19.63 27.67 -22.48
C PRO A 441 20.90 26.80 -22.50
N GLU A 442 22.08 27.41 -22.55
CA GLU A 442 23.35 26.69 -22.71
C GLU A 442 23.63 25.70 -21.57
N GLU A 443 23.13 26.00 -20.36
CA GLU A 443 23.33 25.15 -19.17
C GLU A 443 22.16 24.19 -18.88
N GLU A 444 21.12 24.17 -19.74
CA GLU A 444 19.94 23.32 -19.53
C GLU A 444 19.80 22.24 -20.63
N ALA A 445 19.32 21.07 -20.19
CA ALA A 445 18.98 19.97 -21.13
C ALA A 445 17.58 20.15 -21.77
N VAL A 446 16.81 21.15 -21.36
CA VAL A 446 15.39 21.29 -21.67
C VAL A 446 15.14 22.45 -22.63
N TRP A 447 14.41 22.17 -23.73
CA TRP A 447 13.87 23.20 -24.61
C TRP A 447 12.65 23.87 -23.95
N ARG A 448 12.54 25.20 -24.12
CA ARG A 448 11.47 25.99 -23.50
C ARG A 448 10.73 26.84 -24.52
N CYS A 449 9.40 26.88 -24.38
CA CYS A 449 8.58 27.92 -24.97
C CYS A 449 8.65 29.17 -24.08
N VAL A 450 9.20 30.24 -24.59
CA VAL A 450 9.37 31.51 -23.88
C VAL A 450 8.14 32.43 -24.01
N ASN A 451 7.13 32.05 -24.76
CA ASN A 451 5.89 32.81 -24.88
C ASN A 451 5.05 32.70 -23.60
N TYR A 452 5.03 33.76 -22.81
CA TYR A 452 4.29 33.78 -21.54
C TYR A 452 2.77 33.61 -21.68
N ASN A 453 2.24 33.92 -22.88
CA ASN A 453 0.82 33.80 -23.22
C ASN A 453 0.52 32.46 -23.96
N CYS A 454 1.43 31.49 -23.92
CA CYS A 454 1.17 30.19 -24.47
C CYS A 454 0.02 29.52 -23.73
N GLU A 455 -1.02 29.09 -24.44
CA GLU A 455 -2.23 28.49 -23.88
C GLU A 455 -1.91 27.29 -22.97
N ALA A 456 -1.01 26.39 -23.40
CA ALA A 456 -0.58 25.27 -22.58
C ALA A 456 0.03 25.73 -21.26
N GLN A 457 0.88 26.76 -21.25
CA GLN A 457 1.46 27.27 -20.00
C GLN A 457 0.42 27.90 -19.08
N LEU A 458 -0.60 28.55 -19.64
CA LEU A 458 -1.69 29.15 -18.87
C LEU A 458 -2.52 28.05 -18.18
N VAL A 459 -2.91 27.04 -18.95
CA VAL A 459 -3.66 25.88 -18.42
C VAL A 459 -2.86 25.18 -17.32
N GLU A 460 -1.61 24.84 -17.57
CA GLU A 460 -0.74 24.15 -16.60
C GLU A 460 -0.48 24.98 -15.33
N ARG A 461 -0.46 26.32 -15.41
CA ARG A 461 -0.39 27.20 -14.24
C ARG A 461 -1.66 27.15 -13.42
N ILE A 462 -2.84 27.08 -14.07
CA ILE A 462 -4.13 26.96 -13.38
C ILE A 462 -4.20 25.60 -12.69
N ILE A 463 -3.84 24.51 -13.38
CA ILE A 463 -3.78 23.15 -12.80
C ILE A 463 -2.87 23.15 -11.57
N HIS A 464 -1.68 23.72 -11.67
CA HIS A 464 -0.76 23.81 -10.54
C HIS A 464 -1.34 24.67 -9.40
N PHE A 465 -1.95 25.85 -9.74
CA PHE A 465 -2.55 26.73 -8.74
C PHE A 465 -3.63 26.02 -7.93
N THR A 466 -4.41 25.13 -8.55
CA THR A 466 -5.48 24.37 -7.90
C THR A 466 -4.98 23.09 -7.24
N SER A 467 -3.75 22.67 -7.51
CA SER A 467 -3.16 21.43 -7.01
C SER A 467 -2.93 21.42 -5.49
N LYS A 468 -2.70 20.23 -4.94
CA LYS A 468 -2.40 20.00 -3.52
C LYS A 468 -1.18 20.81 -3.04
N ASP A 469 -0.21 21.04 -3.92
CA ASP A 469 1.05 21.73 -3.57
C ASP A 469 0.92 23.26 -3.60
N ALA A 470 -0.28 23.78 -3.94
CA ALA A 470 -0.58 25.21 -3.97
C ALA A 470 -1.85 25.52 -3.15
N MET A 471 -3.02 25.69 -3.79
CA MET A 471 -4.27 26.09 -3.12
C MET A 471 -5.14 24.91 -2.67
N ASP A 472 -4.80 23.68 -3.01
CA ASP A 472 -5.55 22.44 -2.69
C ASP A 472 -7.06 22.54 -2.98
N ILE A 473 -7.41 23.04 -4.17
CA ILE A 473 -8.82 23.17 -4.60
C ILE A 473 -9.29 21.78 -5.08
N ARG A 474 -9.95 21.06 -4.20
CA ARG A 474 -10.42 19.69 -4.49
C ARG A 474 -11.51 19.68 -5.55
N GLY A 475 -11.40 18.72 -6.49
CA GLY A 475 -12.34 18.55 -7.59
C GLY A 475 -12.05 19.43 -8.80
N MET A 476 -10.99 20.21 -8.79
CA MET A 476 -10.50 20.99 -9.93
C MET A 476 -9.13 20.45 -10.36
N GLY A 477 -9.07 19.88 -11.54
CA GLY A 477 -7.88 19.25 -12.15
C GLY A 477 -7.98 19.27 -13.67
N ASP A 478 -7.14 18.46 -14.32
CA ASP A 478 -6.96 18.42 -15.79
C ASP A 478 -8.26 18.21 -16.59
N ALA A 479 -9.27 17.60 -15.98
CA ALA A 479 -10.55 17.29 -16.64
C ALA A 479 -11.54 18.48 -16.61
N ASN A 480 -11.26 19.56 -15.88
CA ASN A 480 -12.12 20.73 -15.72
C ASN A 480 -11.49 21.94 -16.42
#